data_1bb5f94a7e4f32d13620b2295553e1ee
#
_entry.id   1bb5f94a7e4f32d13620b2295553e1ee
#
_cell.length_a   1.000
_cell.length_b   1.000
_cell.length_c   1.000
_cell.angle_alpha   90.00
_cell.angle_beta   90.00
_cell.angle_gamma   90.00
#
_symmetry.space_group_name_H-M   'P 1'
#
loop_
_entity.id
_entity.type
_entity.pdbx_description
1 polymer ?
#
loop_
_entity_poly.entity_id
_entity_poly.type
_entity_poly.pdbx_seq_one_letter_code
_entity_poly.pdbx_strand_id
1 'polypeptide(L)'
;MKRGTSWLAILLVGGAALAVWIFFKKTSPPDVEFTRVIRETMISSLGTNGKVDPIEWMPARAERAGVITRVLVSRGQQVKAGTPMVELDTRVASAELSRAQAGIKEAQTQEQVLDQGGRIAERQQVEADLSRARLDLEAANKQYQALERLVAKQAATRVELDNVRQTMDQLRLRIQALEQHKAALVSGPDKEIARAKLQQAESTAAIARTNLAVSIIRAPMDGTVYDFDLRKGSFVNPGDPIGKVGRMDRVRVIVYVDEPDLGKVRKGESVTITWQALPGRQWKGEVDKLPGQVAPLGTRQVGEVGCIIENPERDLLPNANIDADIQATVVPGALSLQKEAIRRQGSESGVLLLQGDRVVWRPVKLGISSYTKSQILSGLQEGDAVALPTEKPIKSGMKVEPGFQ
;
A
#
# COMPACT_ATOMS: atom_id res chain seq x y z
N MET A 1 49.83 95.88 -21.18
CA MET A 1 49.25 94.68 -21.77
C MET A 1 50.18 93.47 -21.50
N LYS A 2 50.20 92.85 -20.31
CA LYS A 2 50.91 91.59 -20.02
C LYS A 2 50.26 90.87 -18.85
N ARG A 3 49.03 90.39 -18.99
CA ARG A 3 48.33 89.52 -17.98
C ARG A 3 47.56 88.36 -18.55
N GLY A 4 47.61 88.08 -19.86
CA GLY A 4 46.86 87.00 -20.53
C GLY A 4 47.61 85.69 -20.73
N THR A 5 48.94 85.63 -20.65
CA THR A 5 49.77 84.46 -20.97
C THR A 5 49.93 83.45 -19.85
N SER A 6 49.76 83.90 -18.55
CA SER A 6 49.90 82.98 -17.37
C SER A 6 48.72 82.01 -17.19
N TRP A 7 47.54 82.42 -17.59
CA TRP A 7 46.36 81.57 -17.48
C TRP A 7 46.31 80.45 -18.51
N LEU A 8 46.81 80.70 -19.71
CA LEU A 8 46.91 79.64 -20.71
C LEU A 8 47.94 78.55 -20.37
N ALA A 9 49.05 78.94 -19.75
CA ALA A 9 50.06 77.99 -19.30
C ALA A 9 49.56 77.12 -18.17
N ILE A 10 48.72 77.61 -17.21
CA ILE A 10 48.12 76.83 -16.14
C ILE A 10 47.07 75.82 -16.65
N LEU A 11 46.27 76.24 -17.65
CA LEU A 11 45.31 75.35 -18.35
C LEU A 11 46.01 74.23 -19.15
N LEU A 12 47.13 74.50 -19.80
CA LEU A 12 47.91 73.51 -20.52
C LEU A 12 48.59 72.52 -19.57
N VAL A 13 49.17 72.98 -18.46
CA VAL A 13 49.76 72.12 -17.42
C VAL A 13 48.67 71.29 -16.69
N GLY A 14 47.50 71.90 -16.36
CA GLY A 14 46.37 71.19 -15.82
C GLY A 14 45.78 70.12 -16.75
N GLY A 15 45.67 70.47 -18.05
CA GLY A 15 45.23 69.50 -19.08
C GLY A 15 46.23 68.34 -19.27
N ALA A 16 47.55 68.64 -19.26
CA ALA A 16 48.57 67.61 -19.32
C ALA A 16 48.59 66.72 -18.09
N ALA A 17 48.46 67.31 -16.91
CA ALA A 17 48.36 66.53 -15.67
C ALA A 17 47.10 65.65 -15.63
N LEU A 18 45.95 66.16 -16.10
CA LEU A 18 44.72 65.39 -16.21
C LEU A 18 44.83 64.27 -17.24
N ALA A 19 45.48 64.56 -18.44
CA ALA A 19 45.71 63.52 -19.42
C ALA A 19 46.66 62.41 -18.95
N VAL A 20 47.74 62.78 -18.19
CA VAL A 20 48.67 61.85 -17.58
C VAL A 20 47.92 61.03 -16.46
N TRP A 21 47.07 61.65 -15.67
CA TRP A 21 46.28 60.97 -14.63
C TRP A 21 45.27 59.98 -15.27
N ILE A 22 44.56 60.39 -16.32
CA ILE A 22 43.64 59.51 -17.08
C ILE A 22 44.41 58.36 -17.75
N PHE A 23 45.59 58.63 -18.29
CA PHE A 23 46.45 57.61 -18.91
C PHE A 23 46.95 56.60 -17.88
N PHE A 24 47.41 57.02 -16.70
CA PHE A 24 47.80 56.16 -15.60
C PHE A 24 46.58 55.31 -15.05
N LYS A 25 45.41 55.95 -14.88
CA LYS A 25 44.22 55.27 -14.49
C LYS A 25 43.69 54.25 -15.47
N LYS A 26 43.95 54.47 -16.77
CA LYS A 26 43.57 53.55 -17.86
C LYS A 26 44.57 52.38 -18.01
N THR A 27 45.77 52.53 -17.47
CA THR A 27 46.86 51.53 -17.60
C THR A 27 47.08 50.70 -16.31
N SER A 28 46.30 50.95 -15.24
CA SER A 28 46.38 50.16 -14.04
C SER A 28 45.89 48.71 -14.34
N PRO A 29 46.65 47.69 -13.90
CA PRO A 29 46.24 46.32 -14.05
C PRO A 29 44.85 46.12 -13.38
N PRO A 30 43.97 45.35 -13.99
CA PRO A 30 42.65 45.06 -13.35
C PRO A 30 42.87 44.25 -12.08
N ASP A 31 42.10 44.60 -11.03
CA ASP A 31 41.95 43.78 -9.84
C ASP A 31 41.20 42.49 -10.19
N VAL A 32 41.78 41.38 -9.85
CA VAL A 32 41.26 40.04 -10.16
C VAL A 32 41.26 39.20 -8.91
N GLU A 33 40.11 38.65 -8.55
CA GLU A 33 39.99 37.68 -7.49
C GLU A 33 40.51 36.31 -7.96
N PHE A 34 41.28 35.68 -7.09
CA PHE A 34 41.86 34.37 -7.33
C PHE A 34 41.39 33.37 -6.26
N THR A 35 41.05 32.17 -6.72
CA THR A 35 40.80 30.99 -5.85
C THR A 35 41.96 30.01 -5.98
N ARG A 36 42.25 29.28 -4.91
CA ARG A 36 43.33 28.29 -4.91
C ARG A 36 42.78 26.90 -5.20
N VAL A 37 43.54 26.10 -5.94
CA VAL A 37 43.31 24.68 -6.10
C VAL A 37 43.67 23.98 -4.79
N ILE A 38 42.71 23.28 -4.19
CA ILE A 38 42.86 22.57 -2.93
C ILE A 38 42.60 21.09 -3.11
N ARG A 39 43.15 20.25 -2.19
CA ARG A 39 42.79 18.84 -2.07
C ARG A 39 41.69 18.68 -1.05
N GLU A 40 40.61 18.12 -1.49
CA GLU A 40 39.48 17.79 -0.61
C GLU A 40 38.77 16.53 -1.08
N THR A 41 37.92 15.97 -0.23
CA THR A 41 37.01 14.90 -0.66
C THR A 41 35.87 15.51 -1.47
N MET A 42 35.83 15.17 -2.76
CA MET A 42 34.74 15.61 -3.63
C MET A 42 33.64 14.55 -3.71
N ILE A 43 32.42 15.01 -3.57
CA ILE A 43 31.22 14.19 -3.72
C ILE A 43 30.48 14.70 -4.96
N SER A 44 30.32 13.83 -5.93
CA SER A 44 29.42 14.10 -7.06
C SER A 44 28.03 13.65 -6.68
N SER A 45 27.12 14.57 -6.57
CA SER A 45 25.71 14.29 -6.33
C SER A 45 24.89 14.49 -7.60
N LEU A 46 23.89 13.67 -7.77
CA LEU A 46 22.92 13.75 -8.83
C LEU A 46 21.61 14.28 -8.26
N GLY A 47 21.35 15.58 -8.44
CA GLY A 47 20.10 16.22 -8.06
C GLY A 47 18.98 15.88 -9.05
N THR A 48 17.88 15.37 -8.56
CA THR A 48 16.71 15.00 -9.35
C THR A 48 15.45 15.08 -8.53
N ASN A 49 14.30 14.88 -9.14
CA ASN A 49 13.02 14.86 -8.46
C ASN A 49 12.48 13.44 -8.35
N GLY A 50 11.55 13.26 -7.41
CA GLY A 50 10.92 11.97 -7.19
C GLY A 50 9.55 12.09 -6.55
N LYS A 51 8.95 10.93 -6.31
CA LYS A 51 7.62 10.79 -5.69
C LYS A 51 7.66 9.77 -4.57
N VAL A 52 7.01 10.09 -3.48
CA VAL A 52 6.91 9.22 -2.30
C VAL A 52 5.81 8.19 -2.50
N ASP A 53 6.11 6.92 -2.25
CA ASP A 53 5.16 5.82 -2.24
C ASP A 53 5.39 4.93 -1.00
N PRO A 54 4.35 4.43 -0.33
CA PRO A 54 4.53 3.48 0.75
C PRO A 54 5.18 2.19 0.25
N ILE A 55 6.09 1.59 1.03
CA ILE A 55 6.72 0.31 0.66
C ILE A 55 5.67 -0.80 0.61
N GLU A 56 4.82 -0.84 1.62
CA GLU A 56 3.75 -1.82 1.76
C GLU A 56 2.42 -1.08 1.85
N TRP A 57 1.52 -1.41 0.96
CA TRP A 57 0.16 -0.88 0.99
C TRP A 57 -0.82 -1.87 0.35
N MET A 58 -2.06 -1.80 0.80
CA MET A 58 -3.16 -2.58 0.24
C MET A 58 -4.40 -1.70 0.05
N PRO A 59 -5.11 -1.85 -1.07
CA PRO A 59 -6.40 -1.19 -1.26
C PRO A 59 -7.48 -1.90 -0.42
N ALA A 60 -8.23 -1.15 0.36
CA ALA A 60 -9.51 -1.60 0.87
C ALA A 60 -10.52 -1.53 -0.29
N ARG A 61 -11.20 -2.65 -0.59
CA ARG A 61 -12.16 -2.72 -1.70
C ARG A 61 -13.55 -3.09 -1.19
N ALA A 62 -14.57 -2.60 -1.87
CA ALA A 62 -15.93 -3.08 -1.66
C ALA A 62 -16.07 -4.50 -2.25
N GLU A 63 -16.57 -5.45 -1.45
CA GLU A 63 -16.81 -6.83 -1.90
C GLU A 63 -18.24 -7.00 -2.44
N ARG A 64 -19.13 -6.04 -2.13
CA ARG A 64 -20.52 -5.99 -2.61
C ARG A 64 -20.94 -4.58 -2.98
N ALA A 65 -21.99 -4.50 -3.81
CA ALA A 65 -22.62 -3.23 -4.10
C ALA A 65 -23.45 -2.72 -2.91
N GLY A 66 -23.46 -1.40 -2.73
CA GLY A 66 -24.31 -0.79 -1.71
C GLY A 66 -24.09 0.72 -1.55
N VAL A 67 -25.00 1.35 -0.82
CA VAL A 67 -24.89 2.76 -0.42
C VAL A 67 -24.14 2.86 0.89
N ILE A 68 -23.17 3.77 0.99
CA ILE A 68 -22.43 4.06 2.22
C ILE A 68 -23.35 4.76 3.22
N THR A 69 -23.57 4.13 4.37
CA THR A 69 -24.36 4.68 5.47
C THR A 69 -23.51 5.40 6.49
N ARG A 70 -22.30 4.88 6.77
CA ARG A 70 -21.34 5.49 7.69
C ARG A 70 -19.92 5.36 7.18
N VAL A 71 -19.15 6.42 7.40
CA VAL A 71 -17.70 6.47 7.24
C VAL A 71 -17.10 6.54 8.63
N LEU A 72 -16.23 5.59 8.97
CA LEU A 72 -15.73 5.38 10.34
C LEU A 72 -14.27 5.79 10.51
N VAL A 73 -13.58 6.10 9.40
CA VAL A 73 -12.17 6.49 9.40
C VAL A 73 -11.96 7.78 8.62
N SER A 74 -10.87 8.46 8.91
CA SER A 74 -10.44 9.68 8.21
C SER A 74 -9.10 9.45 7.50
N ARG A 75 -8.81 10.25 6.47
CA ARG A 75 -7.50 10.29 5.84
C ARG A 75 -6.42 10.66 6.89
N GLY A 76 -5.29 9.94 6.90
CA GLY A 76 -4.23 10.11 7.87
C GLY A 76 -4.41 9.33 9.18
N GLN A 77 -5.57 8.71 9.40
CA GLN A 77 -5.83 7.91 10.61
C GLN A 77 -5.06 6.59 10.57
N GLN A 78 -4.47 6.23 11.71
CA GLN A 78 -3.88 4.89 11.91
C GLN A 78 -4.95 3.88 12.22
N VAL A 79 -4.87 2.73 11.56
CA VAL A 79 -5.79 1.61 11.72
C VAL A 79 -5.03 0.29 11.85
N LYS A 80 -5.67 -0.68 12.50
CA LYS A 80 -5.20 -2.07 12.53
C LYS A 80 -5.97 -2.89 11.50
N ALA A 81 -5.39 -3.99 11.06
CA ALA A 81 -6.08 -4.96 10.21
C ALA A 81 -7.44 -5.36 10.83
N GLY A 82 -8.48 -5.40 10.01
CA GLY A 82 -9.84 -5.68 10.45
C GLY A 82 -10.61 -4.49 11.04
N THR A 83 -9.99 -3.32 11.26
CA THR A 83 -10.69 -2.11 11.72
C THR A 83 -11.77 -1.71 10.70
N PRO A 84 -13.05 -1.52 11.12
CA PRO A 84 -14.10 -1.05 10.23
C PRO A 84 -13.78 0.34 9.66
N MET A 85 -13.82 0.47 8.35
CA MET A 85 -13.57 1.73 7.65
C MET A 85 -14.86 2.38 7.14
N VAL A 86 -15.72 1.57 6.52
CA VAL A 86 -16.97 2.02 5.91
C VAL A 86 -18.04 0.98 6.14
N GLU A 87 -19.26 1.44 6.42
CA GLU A 87 -20.45 0.59 6.51
C GLU A 87 -21.40 0.89 5.34
N LEU A 88 -21.79 -0.15 4.65
CA LEU A 88 -22.82 -0.11 3.63
C LEU A 88 -24.21 -0.28 4.27
N ASP A 89 -25.26 -0.06 3.49
CA ASP A 89 -26.63 -0.35 3.94
C ASP A 89 -26.81 -1.86 4.16
N THR A 90 -27.08 -2.22 5.40
CA THR A 90 -27.23 -3.60 5.84
C THR A 90 -28.67 -4.10 5.94
N ARG A 91 -29.67 -3.24 5.67
CA ARG A 91 -31.08 -3.57 5.87
C ARG A 91 -31.51 -4.83 5.11
N VAL A 92 -31.15 -4.93 3.84
CA VAL A 92 -31.47 -6.11 3.04
C VAL A 92 -30.70 -7.34 3.53
N ALA A 93 -29.40 -7.22 3.73
CA ALA A 93 -28.56 -8.34 4.17
C ALA A 93 -28.95 -8.88 5.58
N SER A 94 -29.33 -7.98 6.49
CA SER A 94 -29.81 -8.37 7.82
C SER A 94 -31.18 -9.08 7.77
N ALA A 95 -32.09 -8.61 6.90
CA ALA A 95 -33.36 -9.27 6.67
C ALA A 95 -33.19 -10.68 6.04
N GLU A 96 -32.27 -10.83 5.08
CA GLU A 96 -31.91 -12.12 4.49
C GLU A 96 -31.35 -13.08 5.55
N LEU A 97 -30.46 -12.62 6.40
CA LEU A 97 -29.93 -13.44 7.50
C LEU A 97 -31.03 -13.86 8.47
N SER A 98 -31.91 -12.95 8.86
CA SER A 98 -33.04 -13.28 9.74
C SER A 98 -33.97 -14.33 9.14
N ARG A 99 -34.26 -14.20 7.83
CA ARG A 99 -35.05 -15.19 7.09
C ARG A 99 -34.36 -16.57 7.04
N ALA A 100 -33.06 -16.59 6.77
CA ALA A 100 -32.28 -17.83 6.71
C ALA A 100 -32.21 -18.50 8.12
N GLN A 101 -32.09 -17.72 9.19
CA GLN A 101 -32.12 -18.24 10.57
C GLN A 101 -33.50 -18.84 10.92
N ALA A 102 -34.59 -18.23 10.46
CA ALA A 102 -35.93 -18.81 10.61
C ALA A 102 -36.04 -20.16 9.89
N GLY A 103 -35.45 -20.28 8.67
CA GLY A 103 -35.38 -21.55 7.94
C GLY A 103 -34.60 -22.66 8.68
N ILE A 104 -33.50 -22.31 9.35
CA ILE A 104 -32.80 -23.29 10.24
C ILE A 104 -33.73 -23.77 11.32
N LYS A 105 -34.44 -22.86 12.01
CA LYS A 105 -35.34 -23.21 13.09
C LYS A 105 -36.46 -24.13 12.64
N GLU A 106 -37.01 -23.87 11.46
CA GLU A 106 -38.04 -24.74 10.82
C GLU A 106 -37.49 -26.15 10.55
N ALA A 107 -36.31 -26.23 9.89
CA ALA A 107 -35.66 -27.51 9.57
C ALA A 107 -35.26 -28.30 10.82
N GLN A 108 -34.75 -27.63 11.85
CA GLN A 108 -34.46 -28.27 13.18
C GLN A 108 -35.73 -28.84 13.81
N THR A 109 -36.83 -28.08 13.78
CA THR A 109 -38.10 -28.53 14.32
C THR A 109 -38.61 -29.78 13.59
N GLN A 110 -38.48 -29.78 12.25
CA GLN A 110 -38.85 -30.93 11.42
C GLN A 110 -38.00 -32.19 11.74
N GLU A 111 -36.66 -32.02 11.84
CA GLU A 111 -35.77 -33.12 12.23
C GLU A 111 -36.11 -33.65 13.61
N GLN A 112 -36.33 -32.76 14.59
CA GLN A 112 -36.70 -33.16 15.95
C GLN A 112 -38.01 -33.97 16.02
N VAL A 113 -39.01 -33.58 15.20
CA VAL A 113 -40.28 -34.33 15.13
C VAL A 113 -40.05 -35.77 14.62
N LEU A 114 -39.18 -35.91 13.57
CA LEU A 114 -38.86 -37.23 13.03
C LEU A 114 -37.99 -38.06 13.96
N ASP A 115 -37.03 -37.43 14.66
CA ASP A 115 -36.19 -38.13 15.66
C ASP A 115 -37.02 -38.63 16.88
N GLN A 116 -38.08 -37.90 17.24
CA GLN A 116 -39.04 -38.34 18.26
C GLN A 116 -40.00 -39.43 17.78
N GLY A 117 -39.88 -39.90 16.53
CA GLY A 117 -40.70 -40.95 15.98
C GLY A 117 -42.01 -40.49 15.32
N GLY A 118 -42.01 -39.28 14.77
CA GLY A 118 -43.14 -38.69 14.06
C GLY A 118 -44.00 -37.78 14.93
N ARG A 119 -45.15 -37.37 14.40
CA ARG A 119 -46.08 -36.49 15.12
C ARG A 119 -46.63 -37.18 16.38
N ILE A 120 -46.57 -36.47 17.51
CA ILE A 120 -46.99 -37.01 18.83
C ILE A 120 -48.41 -37.60 18.78
N ALA A 121 -49.34 -36.94 18.10
CA ALA A 121 -50.74 -37.41 18.02
C ALA A 121 -50.85 -38.76 17.29
N GLU A 122 -50.16 -38.94 16.16
CA GLU A 122 -50.17 -40.18 15.36
C GLU A 122 -49.50 -41.31 16.14
N ARG A 123 -48.39 -41.07 16.82
CA ARG A 123 -47.71 -42.06 17.65
C ARG A 123 -48.58 -42.48 18.82
N GLN A 124 -49.19 -41.54 19.54
CA GLN A 124 -50.11 -41.84 20.66
C GLN A 124 -51.32 -42.67 20.19
N GLN A 125 -51.89 -42.37 19.04
CA GLN A 125 -52.98 -43.10 18.48
C GLN A 125 -52.59 -44.57 18.21
N VAL A 126 -51.49 -44.81 17.53
CA VAL A 126 -50.99 -46.17 17.24
C VAL A 126 -50.61 -46.91 18.52
N GLU A 127 -50.03 -46.25 19.53
CA GLU A 127 -49.73 -46.85 20.81
C GLU A 127 -51.00 -47.23 21.61
N ALA A 128 -52.06 -46.40 21.57
CA ALA A 128 -53.35 -46.72 22.18
C ALA A 128 -54.00 -47.94 21.49
N ASP A 129 -53.99 -47.98 20.15
CA ASP A 129 -54.55 -49.10 19.41
C ASP A 129 -53.77 -50.39 19.61
N LEU A 130 -52.41 -50.33 19.71
CA LEU A 130 -51.56 -51.43 20.08
C LEU A 130 -51.86 -51.96 21.45
N SER A 131 -52.00 -51.05 22.46
CA SER A 131 -52.33 -51.43 23.84
C SER A 131 -53.66 -52.12 23.92
N ARG A 132 -54.71 -51.61 23.23
CA ARG A 132 -56.03 -52.25 23.19
C ARG A 132 -55.95 -53.64 22.52
N ALA A 133 -55.31 -53.78 21.39
CA ALA A 133 -55.17 -55.05 20.71
C ALA A 133 -54.41 -56.07 21.50
N ARG A 134 -53.43 -55.69 22.32
CA ARG A 134 -52.69 -56.56 23.23
C ARG A 134 -53.56 -57.02 24.43
N LEU A 135 -54.36 -56.09 24.97
CA LEU A 135 -55.31 -56.44 26.04
C LEU A 135 -56.39 -57.44 25.52
N ASP A 136 -56.89 -57.18 24.28
CA ASP A 136 -57.87 -58.08 23.65
C ASP A 136 -57.27 -59.49 23.45
N LEU A 137 -56.02 -59.57 23.01
CA LEU A 137 -55.29 -60.81 22.78
C LEU A 137 -55.09 -61.56 24.14
N GLU A 138 -54.75 -60.86 25.23
CA GLU A 138 -54.60 -61.42 26.54
C GLU A 138 -55.91 -61.97 27.03
N ALA A 139 -57.03 -61.26 26.84
CA ALA A 139 -58.35 -61.76 27.20
C ALA A 139 -58.74 -63.00 26.41
N ALA A 140 -58.51 -63.00 25.08
CA ALA A 140 -58.75 -64.13 24.20
C ALA A 140 -57.89 -65.35 24.62
N ASN A 141 -56.62 -65.13 24.98
CA ASN A 141 -55.73 -66.21 25.44
C ASN A 141 -56.22 -66.86 26.77
N LYS A 142 -56.66 -66.03 27.72
CA LYS A 142 -57.29 -66.57 28.97
C LYS A 142 -58.56 -67.41 28.67
N GLN A 143 -59.37 -66.92 27.73
CA GLN A 143 -60.55 -67.59 27.29
C GLN A 143 -60.20 -68.93 26.56
N TYR A 144 -59.22 -68.96 25.72
CA TYR A 144 -58.71 -70.15 25.04
C TYR A 144 -58.23 -71.18 26.03
N GLN A 145 -57.40 -70.82 27.01
CA GLN A 145 -56.92 -71.67 28.07
C GLN A 145 -58.07 -72.29 28.96
N ALA A 146 -59.09 -71.46 29.21
CA ALA A 146 -60.26 -71.93 29.94
C ALA A 146 -61.07 -72.96 29.11
N LEU A 147 -61.33 -72.67 27.85
CA LEU A 147 -62.03 -73.57 26.92
C LEU A 147 -61.25 -74.86 26.66
N GLU A 148 -59.94 -74.80 26.46
CA GLU A 148 -59.08 -75.97 26.27
C GLU A 148 -59.24 -76.99 27.45
N ARG A 149 -59.27 -76.47 28.72
CA ARG A 149 -59.49 -77.27 29.88
C ARG A 149 -60.93 -77.91 29.95
N LEU A 150 -61.92 -77.14 29.43
CA LEU A 150 -63.30 -77.58 29.35
C LEU A 150 -63.51 -78.64 28.27
N VAL A 151 -62.86 -78.43 27.09
CA VAL A 151 -62.89 -79.45 25.99
C VAL A 151 -62.23 -80.78 26.46
N ALA A 152 -61.10 -80.68 27.19
CA ALA A 152 -60.46 -81.89 27.75
C ALA A 152 -61.37 -82.66 28.73
N LYS A 153 -62.30 -81.93 29.39
CA LYS A 153 -63.32 -82.51 30.31
C LYS A 153 -64.64 -82.86 29.60
N GLN A 154 -64.73 -82.75 28.27
CA GLN A 154 -65.94 -82.91 27.43
C GLN A 154 -67.10 -81.96 27.81
N ALA A 155 -66.78 -80.78 28.42
CA ALA A 155 -67.73 -79.74 28.89
C ALA A 155 -67.82 -78.55 27.91
N ALA A 156 -67.10 -78.52 26.78
CA ALA A 156 -67.16 -77.55 25.70
C ALA A 156 -66.88 -78.23 24.35
N THR A 157 -67.27 -77.57 23.26
CA THR A 157 -67.10 -78.08 21.90
C THR A 157 -65.74 -77.69 21.28
N ARG A 158 -65.18 -78.49 20.35
CA ARG A 158 -63.98 -78.14 19.61
C ARG A 158 -64.21 -76.93 18.74
N VAL A 159 -65.42 -76.72 18.23
CA VAL A 159 -65.76 -75.52 17.38
C VAL A 159 -65.62 -74.22 18.17
N GLU A 160 -66.02 -74.21 19.41
CA GLU A 160 -65.83 -73.03 20.30
C GLU A 160 -64.36 -72.76 20.56
N LEU A 161 -63.53 -73.78 20.76
CA LEU A 161 -62.09 -73.62 20.91
C LEU A 161 -61.44 -73.11 19.64
N ASP A 162 -61.82 -73.67 18.47
CA ASP A 162 -61.28 -73.20 17.19
C ASP A 162 -61.71 -71.78 16.85
N ASN A 163 -62.91 -71.33 17.20
CA ASN A 163 -63.36 -69.93 17.01
C ASN A 163 -62.54 -69.00 17.87
N VAL A 164 -62.23 -69.30 19.13
CA VAL A 164 -61.35 -68.44 19.95
C VAL A 164 -59.94 -68.47 19.45
N ARG A 165 -59.46 -69.60 18.99
CA ARG A 165 -58.10 -69.62 18.29
C ARG A 165 -58.05 -68.77 17.08
N GLN A 166 -59.06 -68.80 16.20
CA GLN A 166 -59.14 -67.91 15.04
C GLN A 166 -59.16 -66.42 15.44
N THR A 167 -59.88 -66.06 16.53
CA THR A 167 -59.89 -64.72 17.10
C THR A 167 -58.48 -64.28 17.57
N MET A 168 -57.78 -65.18 18.27
CA MET A 168 -56.38 -64.90 18.67
C MET A 168 -55.49 -64.73 17.51
N ASP A 169 -55.61 -65.52 16.45
CA ASP A 169 -54.74 -65.31 15.23
C ASP A 169 -55.08 -64.04 14.52
N GLN A 170 -56.32 -63.60 14.40
CA GLN A 170 -56.73 -62.32 13.94
C GLN A 170 -56.14 -61.16 14.78
N LEU A 171 -56.18 -61.27 16.11
CA LEU A 171 -55.57 -60.20 16.95
C LEU A 171 -54.06 -60.17 16.85
N ARG A 172 -53.38 -61.30 16.68
CA ARG A 172 -51.92 -61.33 16.39
C ARG A 172 -51.59 -60.64 15.09
N LEU A 173 -52.30 -60.91 14.00
CA LEU A 173 -52.15 -60.24 12.77
C LEU A 173 -52.39 -58.73 12.85
N ARG A 174 -53.42 -58.35 13.65
CA ARG A 174 -53.69 -56.91 13.91
C ARG A 174 -52.55 -56.23 14.67
N ILE A 175 -52.00 -56.85 15.70
CA ILE A 175 -50.84 -56.35 16.45
C ILE A 175 -49.64 -56.20 15.49
N GLN A 176 -49.35 -57.21 14.71
CA GLN A 176 -48.27 -57.18 13.72
C GLN A 176 -48.42 -56.01 12.71
N ALA A 177 -49.64 -55.81 12.19
CA ALA A 177 -49.92 -54.66 11.28
C ALA A 177 -49.75 -53.30 11.97
N LEU A 178 -50.17 -53.18 13.25
CA LEU A 178 -49.98 -51.93 14.02
C LEU A 178 -48.49 -51.69 14.35
N GLU A 179 -47.72 -52.74 14.64
CA GLU A 179 -46.26 -52.63 14.84
C GLU A 179 -45.53 -52.21 13.58
N GLN A 180 -45.91 -52.78 12.44
CA GLN A 180 -45.39 -52.33 11.13
C GLN A 180 -45.79 -50.89 10.83
N HIS A 181 -47.04 -50.49 11.11
CA HIS A 181 -47.49 -49.11 10.99
C HIS A 181 -46.69 -48.18 11.87
N LYS A 182 -46.45 -48.54 13.15
CA LYS A 182 -45.60 -47.78 14.07
C LYS A 182 -44.19 -47.59 13.55
N ALA A 183 -43.59 -48.66 12.98
CA ALA A 183 -42.25 -48.57 12.37
C ALA A 183 -42.21 -47.72 11.11
N ALA A 184 -43.34 -47.66 10.37
CA ALA A 184 -43.46 -46.88 9.13
C ALA A 184 -43.81 -45.42 9.38
N LEU A 185 -44.16 -44.97 10.60
CA LEU A 185 -44.43 -43.57 10.92
C LEU A 185 -43.22 -42.66 10.64
N VAL A 186 -42.01 -43.20 10.75
CA VAL A 186 -40.77 -42.53 10.38
C VAL A 186 -39.80 -43.54 9.75
N SER A 187 -39.52 -43.35 8.49
CA SER A 187 -38.54 -44.15 7.78
C SER A 187 -37.12 -43.59 7.87
N GLY A 188 -36.10 -44.44 7.65
CA GLY A 188 -34.70 -43.96 7.55
C GLY A 188 -34.52 -42.85 6.55
N PRO A 189 -35.04 -43.00 5.30
CA PRO A 189 -35.01 -41.95 4.30
C PRO A 189 -35.63 -40.63 4.72
N ASP A 190 -36.73 -40.63 5.51
CA ASP A 190 -37.35 -39.38 5.99
C ASP A 190 -36.39 -38.58 6.89
N LYS A 191 -35.66 -39.28 7.78
CA LYS A 191 -34.63 -38.65 8.61
C LYS A 191 -33.49 -38.12 7.83
N GLU A 192 -33.01 -38.81 6.80
CA GLU A 192 -31.95 -38.33 5.92
C GLU A 192 -32.37 -37.08 5.15
N ILE A 193 -33.60 -37.05 4.61
CA ILE A 193 -34.17 -35.87 3.94
C ILE A 193 -34.25 -34.70 4.94
N ALA A 194 -34.67 -34.89 6.16
CA ALA A 194 -34.75 -33.81 7.13
C ALA A 194 -33.37 -33.26 7.50
N ARG A 195 -32.36 -34.13 7.66
CA ARG A 195 -30.98 -33.74 7.88
C ARG A 195 -30.40 -32.95 6.69
N ALA A 196 -30.67 -33.42 5.48
CA ALA A 196 -30.25 -32.69 4.27
C ALA A 196 -30.89 -31.32 4.18
N LYS A 197 -32.18 -31.16 4.54
CA LYS A 197 -32.86 -29.87 4.63
C LYS A 197 -32.23 -28.93 5.68
N LEU A 198 -31.88 -29.48 6.85
CA LEU A 198 -31.21 -28.71 7.89
C LEU A 198 -29.84 -28.21 7.38
N GLN A 199 -29.04 -29.09 6.79
CA GLN A 199 -27.74 -28.73 6.20
C GLN A 199 -27.88 -27.66 5.12
N GLN A 200 -28.90 -27.76 4.26
CA GLN A 200 -29.21 -26.75 3.24
C GLN A 200 -29.55 -25.39 3.87
N ALA A 201 -30.39 -25.37 4.94
CA ALA A 201 -30.76 -24.16 5.65
C ALA A 201 -29.55 -23.50 6.33
N GLU A 202 -28.68 -24.31 6.96
CA GLU A 202 -27.43 -23.85 7.56
C GLU A 202 -26.49 -23.24 6.52
N SER A 203 -26.33 -23.87 5.36
CA SER A 203 -25.54 -23.35 4.24
C SER A 203 -26.10 -22.01 3.75
N THR A 204 -27.42 -21.90 3.62
CA THR A 204 -28.09 -20.65 3.22
C THR A 204 -27.84 -19.53 4.24
N ALA A 205 -27.92 -19.85 5.53
CA ALA A 205 -27.64 -18.89 6.61
C ALA A 205 -26.15 -18.49 6.67
N ALA A 206 -25.23 -19.40 6.35
CA ALA A 206 -23.81 -19.09 6.25
C ALA A 206 -23.54 -18.07 5.14
N ILE A 207 -24.14 -18.26 3.96
CA ILE A 207 -24.06 -17.31 2.84
C ILE A 207 -24.63 -15.93 3.26
N ALA A 208 -25.81 -15.89 3.84
CA ALA A 208 -26.45 -14.65 4.31
C ALA A 208 -25.60 -13.94 5.38
N ARG A 209 -24.95 -14.69 6.27
CA ARG A 209 -24.02 -14.15 7.28
C ARG A 209 -22.78 -13.53 6.64
N THR A 210 -22.20 -14.20 5.65
CA THR A 210 -21.08 -13.65 4.87
C THR A 210 -21.48 -12.37 4.14
N ASN A 211 -22.65 -12.36 3.47
CA ASN A 211 -23.17 -11.16 2.80
C ASN A 211 -23.36 -9.97 3.75
N LEU A 212 -23.77 -10.23 4.98
CA LEU A 212 -23.85 -9.19 6.01
C LEU A 212 -22.45 -8.74 6.45
N ALA A 213 -21.53 -9.66 6.66
CA ALA A 213 -20.15 -9.35 7.11
C ALA A 213 -19.40 -8.47 6.10
N VAL A 214 -19.51 -8.75 4.80
CA VAL A 214 -18.86 -7.96 3.73
C VAL A 214 -19.54 -6.60 3.50
N SER A 215 -20.67 -6.31 4.17
CA SER A 215 -21.25 -4.97 4.18
C SER A 215 -20.45 -3.98 5.04
N ILE A 216 -19.52 -4.45 5.84
CA ILE A 216 -18.58 -3.64 6.61
C ILE A 216 -17.21 -3.80 5.98
N ILE A 217 -16.78 -2.77 5.27
CA ILE A 217 -15.46 -2.77 4.63
C ILE A 217 -14.40 -2.47 5.70
N ARG A 218 -13.40 -3.33 5.78
CA ARG A 218 -12.38 -3.29 6.84
C ARG A 218 -11.00 -2.98 6.28
N ALA A 219 -10.12 -2.47 7.13
CA ALA A 219 -8.73 -2.26 6.80
C ALA A 219 -8.05 -3.61 6.50
N PRO A 220 -7.38 -3.76 5.33
CA PRO A 220 -6.76 -5.02 4.95
C PRO A 220 -5.45 -5.31 5.69
N MET A 221 -4.81 -4.28 6.25
CA MET A 221 -3.54 -4.37 6.97
C MET A 221 -3.41 -3.28 8.04
N ASP A 222 -2.41 -3.41 8.90
CA ASP A 222 -2.02 -2.34 9.82
C ASP A 222 -1.35 -1.20 9.06
N GLY A 223 -1.73 0.05 9.33
CA GLY A 223 -1.11 1.18 8.67
C GLY A 223 -1.91 2.48 8.79
N THR A 224 -1.57 3.42 7.95
CA THR A 224 -2.25 4.72 7.84
C THR A 224 -3.16 4.74 6.62
N VAL A 225 -4.38 5.22 6.80
CA VAL A 225 -5.35 5.39 5.70
C VAL A 225 -4.94 6.58 4.84
N TYR A 226 -4.76 6.34 3.56
CA TYR A 226 -4.50 7.39 2.58
C TYR A 226 -5.31 7.15 1.31
N ASP A 227 -5.37 8.13 0.39
CA ASP A 227 -6.16 8.04 -0.83
C ASP A 227 -7.64 7.66 -0.58
N PHE A 228 -8.22 8.29 0.46
CA PHE A 228 -9.58 8.04 0.93
C PHE A 228 -10.44 9.29 0.71
N ASP A 229 -11.48 9.21 -0.13
CA ASP A 229 -12.35 10.36 -0.47
C ASP A 229 -13.83 9.96 -0.63
N LEU A 230 -14.30 9.09 0.25
CA LEU A 230 -15.69 8.63 0.23
C LEU A 230 -16.54 9.39 1.23
N ARG A 231 -17.83 9.54 0.86
CA ARG A 231 -18.82 10.23 1.68
C ARG A 231 -20.04 9.36 1.94
N LYS A 232 -20.71 9.63 3.04
CA LYS A 232 -22.05 9.06 3.31
C LYS A 232 -22.99 9.37 2.13
N GLY A 233 -23.71 8.36 1.66
CA GLY A 233 -24.62 8.45 0.52
C GLY A 233 -24.00 8.07 -0.82
N SER A 234 -22.67 7.92 -0.91
CA SER A 234 -22.03 7.40 -2.13
C SER A 234 -22.42 5.95 -2.36
N PHE A 235 -22.57 5.57 -3.62
CA PHE A 235 -22.78 4.18 -4.03
C PHE A 235 -21.46 3.56 -4.46
N VAL A 236 -21.23 2.31 -4.10
CA VAL A 236 -20.04 1.53 -4.47
C VAL A 236 -20.43 0.21 -5.09
N ASN A 237 -19.62 -0.27 -6.04
CA ASN A 237 -19.74 -1.57 -6.69
C ASN A 237 -18.69 -2.56 -6.17
N PRO A 238 -18.89 -3.87 -6.36
CA PRO A 238 -17.87 -4.86 -6.05
C PRO A 238 -16.58 -4.56 -6.83
N GLY A 239 -15.44 -4.56 -6.11
CA GLY A 239 -14.12 -4.25 -6.66
C GLY A 239 -13.71 -2.78 -6.57
N ASP A 240 -14.64 -1.85 -6.33
CA ASP A 240 -14.32 -0.42 -6.21
C ASP A 240 -13.32 -0.19 -5.05
N PRO A 241 -12.25 0.59 -5.27
CA PRO A 241 -11.33 0.96 -4.22
C PRO A 241 -11.98 1.98 -3.29
N ILE A 242 -12.02 1.67 -2.01
CA ILE A 242 -12.57 2.51 -0.95
C ILE A 242 -11.52 3.48 -0.41
N GLY A 243 -10.28 3.04 -0.41
CA GLY A 243 -9.12 3.76 0.06
C GLY A 243 -7.92 2.84 0.12
N LYS A 244 -6.77 3.37 0.46
CA LYS A 244 -5.53 2.62 0.62
C LYS A 244 -5.06 2.69 2.06
N VAL A 245 -4.54 1.58 2.57
CA VAL A 245 -3.89 1.50 3.87
C VAL A 245 -2.45 1.10 3.65
N GLY A 246 -1.50 1.83 4.21
CA GLY A 246 -0.07 1.55 4.02
C GLY A 246 0.76 1.91 5.24
N ARG A 247 1.93 1.29 5.35
CA ARG A 247 2.94 1.62 6.35
C ARG A 247 3.70 2.86 5.94
N MET A 248 3.82 3.81 6.86
CA MET A 248 4.44 5.12 6.64
C MET A 248 5.75 5.33 7.41
N ASP A 249 6.13 4.40 8.29
CA ASP A 249 7.38 4.43 9.06
C ASP A 249 8.62 4.29 8.17
N ARG A 250 8.46 3.61 7.04
CA ARG A 250 9.42 3.52 5.95
C ARG A 250 8.71 3.70 4.64
N VAL A 251 9.27 4.51 3.78
CA VAL A 251 8.67 4.81 2.47
C VAL A 251 9.66 4.50 1.34
N ARG A 252 9.13 4.16 0.20
CA ARG A 252 9.88 4.11 -1.05
C ARG A 252 9.74 5.47 -1.74
N VAL A 253 10.85 6.04 -2.13
CA VAL A 253 10.86 7.20 -3.01
C VAL A 253 11.25 6.72 -4.39
N ILE A 254 10.38 6.96 -5.36
CA ILE A 254 10.65 6.71 -6.77
C ILE A 254 11.30 7.97 -7.32
N VAL A 255 12.59 7.88 -7.63
CA VAL A 255 13.41 8.99 -8.12
C VAL A 255 13.56 8.88 -9.63
N TYR A 256 13.34 9.96 -10.36
CA TYR A 256 13.34 10.00 -11.83
C TYR A 256 14.69 10.46 -12.37
N VAL A 257 15.57 9.51 -12.64
CA VAL A 257 16.93 9.78 -13.15
C VAL A 257 16.91 9.83 -14.68
N ASP A 258 17.48 10.88 -15.27
CA ASP A 258 17.59 11.01 -16.72
C ASP A 258 18.46 9.90 -17.33
N GLU A 259 18.08 9.42 -18.51
CA GLU A 259 18.76 8.31 -19.21
C GLU A 259 20.30 8.48 -19.29
N PRO A 260 20.87 9.66 -19.62
CA PRO A 260 22.33 9.86 -19.69
C PRO A 260 23.04 9.69 -18.34
N ASP A 261 22.31 9.82 -17.22
CA ASP A 261 22.87 9.77 -15.87
C ASP A 261 22.65 8.41 -15.17
N LEU A 262 21.85 7.51 -15.76
CA LEU A 262 21.55 6.20 -15.18
C LEU A 262 22.82 5.36 -14.90
N GLY A 263 23.83 5.46 -15.76
CA GLY A 263 25.09 4.76 -15.59
C GLY A 263 25.93 5.19 -14.37
N LYS A 264 25.56 6.33 -13.75
CA LYS A 264 26.24 6.88 -12.56
C LYS A 264 25.63 6.39 -11.26
N VAL A 265 24.41 5.84 -11.28
CA VAL A 265 23.68 5.40 -10.08
C VAL A 265 23.91 3.92 -9.82
N ARG A 266 24.19 3.58 -8.56
CA ARG A 266 24.43 2.21 -8.12
C ARG A 266 23.56 1.87 -6.91
N LYS A 267 23.23 0.60 -6.74
CA LYS A 267 22.55 0.10 -5.55
C LYS A 267 23.42 0.32 -4.30
N GLY A 268 22.80 0.78 -3.20
CA GLY A 268 23.45 1.07 -1.92
C GLY A 268 24.03 2.48 -1.82
N GLU A 269 23.92 3.32 -2.84
CA GLU A 269 24.33 4.73 -2.75
C GLU A 269 23.41 5.51 -1.80
N SER A 270 24.00 6.42 -1.03
CA SER A 270 23.26 7.28 -0.11
C SER A 270 22.43 8.31 -0.88
N VAL A 271 21.20 8.49 -0.43
CA VAL A 271 20.26 9.47 -0.97
C VAL A 271 19.80 10.40 0.13
N THR A 272 19.82 11.70 -0.15
CA THR A 272 19.24 12.74 0.72
C THR A 272 18.00 13.29 0.04
N ILE A 273 16.89 13.25 0.77
CA ILE A 273 15.60 13.75 0.30
C ILE A 273 15.28 15.07 1.00
N THR A 274 14.77 16.03 0.24
CA THR A 274 14.21 17.28 0.75
C THR A 274 12.81 17.49 0.20
N TRP A 275 11.95 18.10 1.00
CA TRP A 275 10.59 18.41 0.59
C TRP A 275 10.28 19.88 0.85
N GLN A 276 9.84 20.59 -0.17
CA GLN A 276 9.58 22.04 -0.10
C GLN A 276 8.50 22.42 0.90
N ALA A 277 7.56 21.50 1.20
CA ALA A 277 6.54 21.73 2.22
C ALA A 277 7.08 21.74 3.66
N LEU A 278 8.27 21.15 3.91
CA LEU A 278 8.96 21.12 5.19
C LEU A 278 10.40 21.62 5.03
N PRO A 279 10.60 22.93 4.84
CA PRO A 279 11.92 23.53 4.60
C PRO A 279 12.89 23.22 5.75
N GLY A 280 14.14 22.89 5.41
CA GLY A 280 15.20 22.59 6.39
C GLY A 280 15.18 21.17 6.93
N ARG A 281 14.17 20.37 6.64
CA ARG A 281 14.12 18.95 6.98
C ARG A 281 14.73 18.11 5.87
N GLN A 282 15.49 17.10 6.28
CA GLN A 282 16.14 16.16 5.37
C GLN A 282 15.88 14.72 5.85
N TRP A 283 15.57 13.86 4.91
CA TRP A 283 15.46 12.42 5.14
C TRP A 283 16.60 11.72 4.42
N LYS A 284 17.18 10.73 5.06
CA LYS A 284 18.29 9.95 4.51
C LYS A 284 17.84 8.54 4.21
N GLY A 285 18.40 7.98 3.18
CA GLY A 285 18.16 6.60 2.79
C GLY A 285 19.18 6.12 1.78
N GLU A 286 18.85 5.06 1.09
CA GLU A 286 19.75 4.40 0.13
C GLU A 286 18.98 3.95 -1.13
N VAL A 287 19.72 3.82 -2.22
CA VAL A 287 19.23 3.24 -3.46
C VAL A 287 19.04 1.73 -3.27
N ASP A 288 17.80 1.26 -3.32
CA ASP A 288 17.44 -0.15 -3.20
C ASP A 288 17.30 -0.83 -4.56
N LYS A 289 16.64 -0.16 -5.50
CA LYS A 289 16.28 -0.73 -6.80
C LYS A 289 16.72 0.17 -7.95
N LEU A 290 17.48 -0.40 -8.89
CA LEU A 290 17.79 0.25 -10.16
C LEU A 290 16.65 0.07 -11.17
N PRO A 291 16.51 0.97 -12.15
CA PRO A 291 15.46 0.88 -13.16
C PRO A 291 15.63 -0.36 -14.04
N GLY A 292 14.51 -1.04 -14.31
CA GLY A 292 14.48 -2.16 -15.25
C GLY A 292 14.19 -1.72 -16.69
N GLN A 293 13.75 -0.47 -16.87
CA GLN A 293 13.42 0.13 -18.17
C GLN A 293 13.54 1.64 -18.09
N VAL A 294 13.62 2.29 -19.25
CA VAL A 294 13.50 3.73 -19.41
C VAL A 294 12.08 4.03 -19.91
N ALA A 295 11.46 5.05 -19.37
CA ALA A 295 10.11 5.48 -19.74
C ALA A 295 10.05 7.00 -19.99
N PRO A 296 9.16 7.47 -20.86
CA PRO A 296 8.98 8.89 -21.07
C PRO A 296 8.27 9.54 -19.87
N LEU A 297 8.82 10.65 -19.38
CA LEU A 297 8.21 11.51 -18.36
C LEU A 297 8.15 12.95 -18.92
N GLY A 298 7.02 13.32 -19.52
CA GLY A 298 6.92 14.56 -20.29
C GLY A 298 7.85 14.56 -21.50
N THR A 299 8.80 15.48 -21.54
CA THR A 299 9.81 15.60 -22.61
C THR A 299 11.12 14.87 -22.31
N ARG A 300 11.25 14.23 -21.14
CA ARG A 300 12.46 13.54 -20.67
C ARG A 300 12.29 12.03 -20.78
N GLN A 301 13.41 11.34 -21.04
CA GLN A 301 13.51 9.89 -20.87
C GLN A 301 14.16 9.60 -19.53
N VAL A 302 13.46 8.88 -18.65
CA VAL A 302 13.91 8.66 -17.28
C VAL A 302 13.86 7.19 -16.91
N GLY A 303 14.78 6.80 -16.02
CA GLY A 303 14.72 5.54 -15.30
C GLY A 303 14.19 5.76 -13.88
N GLU A 304 13.29 4.89 -13.43
CA GLU A 304 12.74 4.93 -12.08
C GLU A 304 13.69 4.22 -11.12
N VAL A 305 14.38 4.98 -10.29
CA VAL A 305 15.26 4.48 -9.22
C VAL A 305 14.46 4.43 -7.92
N GLY A 306 14.38 3.25 -7.30
CA GLY A 306 13.71 3.06 -6.02
C GLY A 306 14.68 3.28 -4.85
N CYS A 307 14.37 4.22 -3.97
CA CYS A 307 15.12 4.49 -2.76
C CYS A 307 14.28 4.18 -1.53
N ILE A 308 14.87 3.56 -0.51
CA ILE A 308 14.21 3.32 0.78
C ILE A 308 14.63 4.43 1.74
N ILE A 309 13.62 5.06 2.34
CA ILE A 309 13.80 6.20 3.23
C ILE A 309 13.13 5.91 4.57
N GLU A 310 13.85 6.11 5.65
CA GLU A 310 13.30 6.03 7.01
C GLU A 310 12.44 7.27 7.29
N ASN A 311 11.22 7.05 7.76
CA ASN A 311 10.22 8.09 8.03
C ASN A 311 9.55 7.87 9.40
N PRO A 312 10.34 7.88 10.50
CA PRO A 312 9.83 7.53 11.83
C PRO A 312 8.73 8.48 12.33
N GLU A 313 8.77 9.74 11.94
CA GLU A 313 7.76 10.74 12.30
C GLU A 313 6.56 10.75 11.36
N ARG A 314 6.62 9.99 10.26
CA ARG A 314 5.54 9.82 9.26
C ARG A 314 5.06 11.12 8.61
N ASP A 315 5.92 12.10 8.56
CA ASP A 315 5.66 13.43 8.00
C ASP A 315 5.96 13.50 6.49
N LEU A 316 6.76 12.59 5.96
CA LEU A 316 6.90 12.40 4.52
C LEU A 316 5.68 11.65 3.99
N LEU A 317 4.78 12.40 3.36
CA LEU A 317 3.46 11.89 2.97
C LEU A 317 3.48 11.17 1.61
N PRO A 318 2.64 10.14 1.42
CA PRO A 318 2.46 9.49 0.12
C PRO A 318 2.05 10.50 -0.96
N ASN A 319 2.51 10.24 -2.16
CA ASN A 319 2.31 11.10 -3.33
C ASN A 319 2.99 12.48 -3.27
N ALA A 320 3.77 12.80 -2.22
CA ALA A 320 4.55 14.03 -2.17
C ALA A 320 5.60 14.04 -3.29
N ASN A 321 5.70 15.17 -3.98
CA ASN A 321 6.83 15.44 -4.88
C ASN A 321 7.97 15.96 -4.04
N ILE A 322 9.16 15.38 -4.24
CA ILE A 322 10.36 15.66 -3.46
C ILE A 322 11.55 15.92 -4.37
N ASP A 323 12.56 16.57 -3.82
CA ASP A 323 13.86 16.68 -4.44
C ASP A 323 14.80 15.64 -3.80
N ALA A 324 15.54 14.92 -4.65
CA ALA A 324 16.45 13.85 -4.23
C ALA A 324 17.87 14.16 -4.70
N ASP A 325 18.83 13.95 -3.82
CA ASP A 325 20.25 14.10 -4.08
C ASP A 325 20.95 12.75 -3.87
N ILE A 326 21.28 12.08 -4.98
CA ILE A 326 21.95 10.77 -4.95
C ILE A 326 23.47 11.00 -4.94
N GLN A 327 24.18 10.47 -3.96
CA GLN A 327 25.64 10.54 -3.89
C GLN A 327 26.27 9.47 -4.80
N ALA A 328 26.43 9.83 -6.07
CA ALA A 328 26.84 8.89 -7.12
C ALA A 328 28.33 8.53 -7.08
N THR A 329 29.20 9.42 -6.61
CA THR A 329 30.68 9.17 -6.58
C THR A 329 31.33 10.00 -5.50
N VAL A 330 32.18 9.35 -4.70
CA VAL A 330 33.03 10.00 -3.70
C VAL A 330 34.50 9.79 -4.09
N VAL A 331 35.23 10.89 -4.31
CA VAL A 331 36.66 10.84 -4.63
C VAL A 331 37.44 11.54 -3.51
N PRO A 332 38.11 10.77 -2.64
CA PRO A 332 38.94 11.35 -1.57
C PRO A 332 40.21 11.97 -2.14
N GLY A 333 40.62 13.11 -1.59
CA GLY A 333 41.86 13.79 -1.96
C GLY A 333 41.92 14.31 -3.40
N ALA A 334 40.75 14.59 -4.00
CA ALA A 334 40.68 15.17 -5.34
C ALA A 334 41.16 16.62 -5.34
N LEU A 335 41.87 17.02 -6.40
CA LEU A 335 42.15 18.43 -6.66
C LEU A 335 40.84 19.11 -7.08
N SER A 336 40.37 20.05 -6.29
CA SER A 336 39.10 20.78 -6.53
C SER A 336 39.33 22.20 -6.90
N LEU A 337 38.47 22.71 -7.77
CA LEU A 337 38.44 24.11 -8.21
C LEU A 337 36.99 24.57 -8.35
N GLN A 338 36.69 25.81 -8.01
CA GLN A 338 35.38 26.40 -8.20
C GLN A 338 35.00 26.39 -9.69
N LYS A 339 33.76 25.96 -10.01
CA LYS A 339 33.27 25.89 -11.40
C LYS A 339 33.36 27.21 -12.12
N GLU A 340 33.14 28.30 -11.42
CA GLU A 340 33.18 29.66 -11.94
C GLU A 340 34.57 30.02 -12.52
N ALA A 341 35.66 29.47 -11.98
CA ALA A 341 37.02 29.69 -12.46
C ALA A 341 37.33 28.93 -13.78
N ILE A 342 36.47 27.98 -14.18
CA ILE A 342 36.68 27.17 -15.37
C ILE A 342 36.05 27.88 -16.55
N ARG A 343 36.84 28.09 -17.61
CA ARG A 343 36.42 28.74 -18.85
C ARG A 343 36.51 27.78 -20.03
N ARG A 344 35.75 28.03 -21.07
CA ARG A 344 35.82 27.28 -22.32
C ARG A 344 36.38 28.16 -23.41
N GLN A 345 37.35 27.63 -24.16
CA GLN A 345 37.89 28.26 -25.38
C GLN A 345 37.75 27.26 -26.54
N GLY A 346 36.74 27.47 -27.38
CA GLY A 346 36.34 26.46 -28.38
C GLY A 346 35.82 25.18 -27.73
N SER A 347 36.43 24.04 -28.03
CA SER A 347 36.10 22.74 -27.47
C SER A 347 36.86 22.38 -26.17
N GLU A 348 37.88 23.21 -25.80
CA GLU A 348 38.76 22.94 -24.68
C GLU A 348 38.32 23.67 -23.40
N SER A 349 38.33 22.95 -22.26
CA SER A 349 38.18 23.56 -20.94
C SER A 349 39.55 23.96 -20.40
N GLY A 350 39.64 25.12 -19.80
CA GLY A 350 40.88 25.63 -19.23
C GLY A 350 40.61 26.70 -18.19
N VAL A 351 41.68 27.19 -17.60
CA VAL A 351 41.66 28.22 -16.56
C VAL A 351 42.69 29.30 -16.87
N LEU A 352 42.55 30.47 -16.22
CA LEU A 352 43.58 31.51 -16.21
C LEU A 352 44.39 31.35 -14.92
N LEU A 353 45.56 30.75 -15.06
CA LEU A 353 46.51 30.51 -13.96
C LEU A 353 47.39 31.76 -13.76
N LEU A 354 47.57 32.17 -12.51
CA LEU A 354 48.49 33.24 -12.12
C LEU A 354 49.95 32.74 -12.24
N GLN A 355 50.76 33.39 -13.05
CA GLN A 355 52.20 33.16 -13.13
C GLN A 355 52.93 34.51 -12.91
N GLY A 356 53.47 34.73 -11.71
CA GLY A 356 54.03 36.01 -11.30
C GLY A 356 52.95 37.10 -11.23
N ASP A 357 53.00 38.11 -12.11
CA ASP A 357 52.03 39.21 -12.18
C ASP A 357 51.07 39.12 -13.41
N ARG A 358 51.09 37.98 -14.10
CA ARG A 358 50.28 37.75 -15.30
C ARG A 358 49.43 36.49 -15.24
N VAL A 359 48.31 36.49 -15.93
CA VAL A 359 47.47 35.31 -16.09
C VAL A 359 47.83 34.59 -17.39
N VAL A 360 47.92 33.27 -17.34
CA VAL A 360 48.23 32.41 -18.49
C VAL A 360 47.13 31.37 -18.67
N TRP A 361 46.69 31.19 -19.91
CA TRP A 361 45.73 30.12 -20.23
C TRP A 361 46.36 28.75 -20.00
N ARG A 362 45.70 27.90 -19.19
CA ARG A 362 46.11 26.55 -18.92
C ARG A 362 44.96 25.59 -19.21
N PRO A 363 45.10 24.72 -20.23
CA PRO A 363 44.11 23.66 -20.47
C PRO A 363 44.07 22.72 -19.28
N VAL A 364 42.84 22.26 -18.89
CA VAL A 364 42.62 21.33 -17.80
C VAL A 364 41.70 20.21 -18.24
N LYS A 365 41.96 18.99 -17.72
CA LYS A 365 41.00 17.87 -17.81
C LYS A 365 40.17 17.82 -16.55
N LEU A 366 38.87 17.84 -16.74
CA LEU A 366 37.90 17.82 -15.67
C LEU A 366 37.52 16.36 -15.36
N GLY A 367 37.27 16.07 -14.07
CA GLY A 367 36.74 14.83 -13.57
C GLY A 367 35.30 15.01 -13.10
N ILE A 368 34.99 14.47 -11.89
CA ILE A 368 33.67 14.64 -11.29
C ILE A 368 33.40 16.11 -10.93
N SER A 369 32.13 16.45 -10.90
CA SER A 369 31.68 17.80 -10.52
C SER A 369 30.63 17.72 -9.40
N SER A 370 30.77 18.58 -8.39
CA SER A 370 29.73 18.87 -7.43
C SER A 370 28.88 20.07 -7.89
N TYR A 371 28.01 20.60 -7.04
CA TYR A 371 27.20 21.78 -7.36
C TYR A 371 28.07 23.01 -7.64
N THR A 372 29.12 23.29 -6.84
CA THR A 372 29.96 24.49 -6.89
C THR A 372 31.36 24.27 -7.42
N LYS A 373 31.88 23.03 -7.38
CA LYS A 373 33.28 22.69 -7.66
C LYS A 373 33.39 21.59 -8.70
N SER A 374 34.54 21.55 -9.41
CA SER A 374 34.90 20.48 -10.34
C SER A 374 36.27 19.90 -9.98
N GLN A 375 36.40 18.59 -10.12
CA GLN A 375 37.67 17.89 -9.98
C GLN A 375 38.59 18.22 -11.18
N ILE A 376 39.83 18.46 -10.88
CA ILE A 376 40.89 18.60 -11.88
C ILE A 376 41.70 17.32 -11.94
N LEU A 377 41.65 16.61 -13.05
CA LEU A 377 42.41 15.40 -13.30
C LEU A 377 43.85 15.69 -13.76
N SER A 378 44.04 16.76 -14.52
CA SER A 378 45.35 17.18 -14.99
C SER A 378 45.36 18.64 -15.40
N GLY A 379 46.55 19.27 -15.39
CA GLY A 379 46.79 20.67 -15.82
C GLY A 379 47.09 21.64 -14.69
N LEU A 380 46.77 21.31 -13.44
CA LEU A 380 47.01 22.15 -12.28
C LEU A 380 47.62 21.31 -11.12
N GLN A 381 48.27 22.04 -10.20
CA GLN A 381 48.81 21.48 -8.93
C GLN A 381 48.11 22.09 -7.74
N GLU A 382 48.23 21.45 -6.60
CA GLU A 382 47.71 21.97 -5.32
C GLU A 382 48.39 23.34 -5.00
N GLY A 383 47.60 24.31 -4.63
CA GLY A 383 48.04 25.67 -4.34
C GLY A 383 48.07 26.61 -5.54
N ASP A 384 47.91 26.13 -6.75
CA ASP A 384 47.79 26.98 -7.95
C ASP A 384 46.65 28.03 -7.80
N ALA A 385 46.96 29.29 -8.10
CA ALA A 385 46.01 30.38 -8.04
C ALA A 385 45.33 30.60 -9.41
N VAL A 386 44.04 30.49 -9.43
CA VAL A 386 43.22 30.56 -10.65
C VAL A 386 42.26 31.75 -10.58
N ALA A 387 42.19 32.53 -11.66
CA ALA A 387 41.33 33.73 -11.72
C ALA A 387 39.85 33.38 -11.79
N LEU A 388 39.07 33.99 -10.91
CA LEU A 388 37.60 33.97 -10.94
C LEU A 388 37.06 34.88 -12.08
N PRO A 389 35.77 34.77 -12.41
CA PRO A 389 35.13 35.69 -13.36
C PRO A 389 35.22 37.14 -12.89
N THR A 390 35.50 38.04 -13.80
CA THR A 390 35.58 39.47 -13.51
C THR A 390 34.68 40.24 -14.48
N GLU A 391 34.25 41.43 -14.07
CA GLU A 391 33.43 42.31 -14.93
C GLU A 391 34.13 42.67 -16.27
N LYS A 392 35.44 42.76 -16.25
CA LYS A 392 36.24 43.04 -17.46
C LYS A 392 36.84 41.74 -18.00
N PRO A 393 36.74 41.47 -19.31
CA PRO A 393 37.29 40.27 -19.89
C PRO A 393 38.81 40.23 -19.78
N ILE A 394 39.33 39.22 -19.06
CA ILE A 394 40.76 38.97 -18.93
C ILE A 394 41.21 37.99 -20.01
N LYS A 395 42.35 38.30 -20.63
CA LYS A 395 42.98 37.45 -21.67
C LYS A 395 44.33 36.92 -21.19
N SER A 396 44.74 35.79 -21.73
CA SER A 396 46.07 35.22 -21.48
C SER A 396 47.17 36.24 -21.82
N GLY A 397 48.18 36.38 -20.93
CA GLY A 397 49.26 37.32 -21.02
C GLY A 397 49.01 38.69 -20.34
N MET A 398 47.80 38.99 -19.90
CA MET A 398 47.48 40.25 -19.23
C MET A 398 48.12 40.29 -17.82
N LYS A 399 48.64 41.47 -17.48
CA LYS A 399 49.10 41.81 -16.14
C LYS A 399 47.88 42.09 -15.25
N VAL A 400 47.84 41.54 -14.04
CA VAL A 400 46.73 41.67 -13.09
C VAL A 400 47.25 42.00 -11.68
N GLU A 401 46.38 42.59 -10.88
CA GLU A 401 46.61 42.79 -9.47
C GLU A 401 45.83 41.70 -8.71
N PRO A 402 46.50 40.70 -8.04
CA PRO A 402 45.82 39.54 -7.49
C PRO A 402 45.21 39.84 -6.12
N GLY A 403 43.89 39.69 -6.02
CA GLY A 403 43.16 39.57 -4.76
C GLY A 403 42.90 38.07 -4.42
N PHE A 404 43.10 37.65 -3.19
CA PHE A 404 42.82 36.30 -2.78
C PHE A 404 41.60 36.27 -1.85
N GLN A 405 40.63 35.36 -2.13
CA GLN A 405 39.56 35.03 -1.21
C GLN A 405 40.04 34.02 -0.16
#